data_5b7927e655bb93e45bb8e13c54437961
#
_entry.id   5b7927e655bb93e45bb8e13c54437961
#
_cell.length_a   1.000
_cell.length_b   1.000
_cell.length_c   1.000
_cell.angle_alpha   90.00
_cell.angle_beta   90.00
_cell.angle_gamma   90.00
#
_symmetry.space_group_name_H-M   'P 1'
#
loop_
_entity.id
_entity.type
_entity.pdbx_description
1 polymer ?
#
loop_
_entity_poly.entity_id
_entity_poly.type
_entity_poly.pdbx_seq_one_letter_code
_entity_poly.pdbx_strand_id
1 'polypeptide(L)'
;MSLRSTFGEDADLYDRVRPTYPRELFDELARLVGDRPKVLEIGPGTGQATSAMVERGWSVTAVELGASLANVLQGKFPAVEVVVADFDTWELPPADFDLVVSATAFHWLDPATRVQRCVDVLRPGGALAVVSTHHVAGGSEQFFVDVQSCYDRFTDDAAKGGLPAADDVPNDPAGLAETGFFGSVEFRRYVRDVDYSTAEYLELLSSYSGHRALTTDRRDGLYECIGGLVDAAGGSVTKRYLNQLSVGISLNQPLA
;
A
#
# COMPACT_ATOMS: atom_id res chain seq x y z
N MET A 1 -7.38 20.64 0.14
CA MET A 1 -7.75 19.26 -0.27
C MET A 1 -6.83 18.29 0.47
N SER A 2 -7.37 17.22 1.03
CA SER A 2 -6.53 16.17 1.63
C SER A 2 -5.85 15.37 0.53
N LEU A 3 -4.56 15.00 0.69
CA LEU A 3 -3.85 14.12 -0.26
C LEU A 3 -4.56 12.78 -0.47
N ARG A 4 -5.37 12.33 0.51
CA ARG A 4 -6.22 11.12 0.41
C ARG A 4 -7.23 11.16 -0.74
N SER A 5 -7.69 12.35 -1.16
CA SER A 5 -8.71 12.51 -2.22
C SER A 5 -8.15 12.60 -3.64
N THR A 6 -6.83 12.71 -3.81
CA THR A 6 -6.20 12.88 -5.14
C THR A 6 -5.93 11.56 -5.88
N PHE A 7 -5.97 10.41 -5.19
CA PHE A 7 -5.69 9.11 -5.81
C PHE A 7 -6.69 8.70 -6.89
N GLY A 8 -7.93 9.18 -6.80
CA GLY A 8 -8.98 8.84 -7.74
C GLY A 8 -9.05 9.68 -9.02
N GLU A 9 -8.15 10.66 -9.23
CA GLU A 9 -8.19 11.54 -10.41
C GLU A 9 -7.89 10.79 -11.72
N ASP A 10 -7.11 9.72 -11.68
CA ASP A 10 -6.85 8.82 -12.81
C ASP A 10 -6.72 7.38 -12.29
N ALA A 11 -7.88 6.75 -12.07
CA ALA A 11 -7.96 5.41 -11.51
C ALA A 11 -7.43 4.33 -12.48
N ASP A 12 -7.58 4.54 -13.78
CA ASP A 12 -7.09 3.61 -14.81
C ASP A 12 -5.55 3.63 -14.89
N LEU A 13 -4.94 4.81 -14.81
CA LEU A 13 -3.49 4.93 -14.71
C LEU A 13 -3.00 4.26 -13.41
N TYR A 14 -3.65 4.58 -12.29
CA TYR A 14 -3.29 3.98 -10.99
C TYR A 14 -3.31 2.45 -11.06
N ASP A 15 -4.36 1.87 -11.65
CA ASP A 15 -4.50 0.42 -11.82
C ASP A 15 -3.37 -0.20 -12.63
N ARG A 16 -2.99 0.44 -13.74
CA ARG A 16 -1.98 -0.05 -14.66
C ARG A 16 -0.58 -0.02 -14.07
N VAL A 17 -0.24 1.02 -13.29
CA VAL A 17 1.16 1.29 -12.92
C VAL A 17 1.53 0.88 -11.50
N ARG A 18 0.57 0.73 -10.59
CA ARG A 18 0.89 0.37 -9.22
C ARG A 18 1.27 -1.11 -9.11
N PRO A 19 2.42 -1.41 -8.46
CA PRO A 19 2.87 -2.77 -8.31
C PRO A 19 1.91 -3.58 -7.42
N THR A 20 1.71 -4.85 -7.76
CA THR A 20 1.03 -5.84 -6.92
C THR A 20 1.91 -6.24 -5.74
N TYR A 21 1.45 -7.16 -4.91
CA TYR A 21 2.17 -7.66 -3.75
C TYR A 21 2.74 -9.07 -4.00
N PRO A 22 3.81 -9.48 -3.25
CA PRO A 22 4.35 -10.83 -3.33
C PRO A 22 3.30 -11.90 -3.02
N ARG A 23 3.29 -12.97 -3.80
CA ARG A 23 2.35 -14.08 -3.62
C ARG A 23 2.54 -14.77 -2.26
N GLU A 24 3.79 -14.89 -1.83
CA GLU A 24 4.23 -15.52 -0.59
C GLU A 24 3.61 -14.83 0.65
N LEU A 25 3.34 -13.53 0.57
CA LEU A 25 2.66 -12.77 1.62
C LEU A 25 1.25 -13.33 1.86
N PHE A 26 0.49 -13.58 0.81
CA PHE A 26 -0.86 -14.14 0.93
C PHE A 26 -0.86 -15.62 1.25
N ASP A 27 0.17 -16.37 0.88
CA ASP A 27 0.36 -17.76 1.30
C ASP A 27 0.62 -17.84 2.81
N GLU A 28 1.33 -16.86 3.39
CA GLU A 28 1.50 -16.75 4.83
C GLU A 28 0.16 -16.43 5.54
N LEU A 29 -0.60 -15.47 5.04
CA LEU A 29 -1.93 -15.15 5.57
C LEU A 29 -2.87 -16.36 5.50
N ALA A 30 -2.86 -17.11 4.40
CA ALA A 30 -3.69 -18.32 4.25
C ALA A 30 -3.39 -19.38 5.32
N ARG A 31 -2.12 -19.53 5.74
CA ARG A 31 -1.75 -20.45 6.83
C ARG A 31 -2.32 -20.02 8.17
N LEU A 32 -2.50 -18.71 8.39
CA LEU A 32 -3.01 -18.16 9.66
C LEU A 32 -4.54 -18.25 9.76
N VAL A 33 -5.26 -17.96 8.65
CA VAL A 33 -6.71 -17.79 8.69
C VAL A 33 -7.50 -18.91 8.00
N GLY A 34 -6.80 -19.88 7.37
CA GLY A 34 -7.40 -21.00 6.64
C GLY A 34 -7.72 -20.69 5.18
N ASP A 35 -8.40 -21.66 4.51
CA ASP A 35 -8.49 -21.67 3.05
C ASP A 35 -9.51 -20.69 2.45
N ARG A 36 -10.57 -20.33 3.19
CA ARG A 36 -11.66 -19.48 2.71
C ARG A 36 -12.10 -18.46 3.76
N PRO A 37 -11.23 -17.57 4.18
CA PRO A 37 -11.58 -16.56 5.18
C PRO A 37 -12.57 -15.55 4.62
N LYS A 38 -13.37 -14.98 5.52
CA LYS A 38 -14.11 -13.75 5.28
C LYS A 38 -13.20 -12.57 5.61
N VAL A 39 -12.88 -11.77 4.60
CA VAL A 39 -11.88 -10.71 4.68
C VAL A 39 -12.52 -9.34 4.55
N LEU A 40 -12.13 -8.40 5.42
CA LEU A 40 -12.35 -6.98 5.21
C LEU A 40 -11.04 -6.36 4.71
N GLU A 41 -11.06 -5.79 3.50
CA GLU A 41 -9.94 -5.02 2.96
C GLU A 41 -10.20 -3.52 3.10
N ILE A 42 -9.26 -2.80 3.72
CA ILE A 42 -9.34 -1.36 3.95
C ILE A 42 -8.40 -0.64 2.98
N GLY A 43 -8.96 0.24 2.16
CA GLY A 43 -8.22 0.99 1.15
C GLY A 43 -7.67 0.10 0.02
N PRO A 44 -8.52 -0.73 -0.65
CA PRO A 44 -8.10 -1.63 -1.72
C PRO A 44 -7.52 -0.91 -2.95
N GLY A 45 -7.81 0.38 -3.11
CA GLY A 45 -7.52 1.11 -4.34
C GLY A 45 -8.25 0.48 -5.53
N THR A 46 -7.50 0.11 -6.57
CA THR A 46 -8.03 -0.60 -7.73
C THR A 46 -7.83 -2.12 -7.65
N GLY A 47 -7.45 -2.65 -6.47
CA GLY A 47 -7.43 -4.09 -6.20
C GLY A 47 -6.09 -4.79 -6.33
N GLN A 48 -4.98 -4.11 -6.10
CA GLN A 48 -3.63 -4.70 -6.16
C GLN A 48 -3.44 -5.85 -5.17
N ALA A 49 -4.01 -5.76 -3.95
CA ALA A 49 -4.00 -6.85 -2.99
C ALA A 49 -5.25 -7.74 -3.12
N THR A 50 -6.40 -7.15 -3.46
CA THR A 50 -7.67 -7.87 -3.68
C THR A 50 -7.51 -9.02 -4.68
N SER A 51 -6.75 -8.82 -5.77
CA SER A 51 -6.53 -9.86 -6.80
C SER A 51 -6.00 -11.16 -6.20
N ALA A 52 -4.99 -11.08 -5.34
CA ALA A 52 -4.37 -12.25 -4.72
C ALA A 52 -5.31 -12.99 -3.75
N MET A 53 -6.22 -12.27 -3.10
CA MET A 53 -7.23 -12.83 -2.21
C MET A 53 -8.37 -13.52 -3.01
N VAL A 54 -8.86 -12.86 -4.06
CA VAL A 54 -9.88 -13.41 -4.96
C VAL A 54 -9.38 -14.67 -5.69
N GLU A 55 -8.14 -14.68 -6.18
CA GLU A 55 -7.51 -15.86 -6.79
C GLU A 55 -7.46 -17.08 -5.86
N ARG A 56 -7.40 -16.85 -4.54
CA ARG A 56 -7.46 -17.89 -3.51
C ARG A 56 -8.87 -18.28 -3.10
N GLY A 57 -9.89 -17.66 -3.70
CA GLY A 57 -11.29 -17.93 -3.38
C GLY A 57 -11.74 -17.37 -2.03
N TRP A 58 -11.08 -16.32 -1.52
CA TRP A 58 -11.46 -15.65 -0.29
C TRP A 58 -12.71 -14.79 -0.51
N SER A 59 -13.54 -14.67 0.52
CA SER A 59 -14.71 -13.78 0.51
C SER A 59 -14.29 -12.39 0.97
N VAL A 60 -14.25 -11.42 0.04
CA VAL A 60 -13.74 -10.07 0.31
C VAL A 60 -14.86 -9.06 0.33
N THR A 61 -14.95 -8.29 1.42
CA THR A 61 -15.63 -7.00 1.52
C THR A 61 -14.55 -5.92 1.52
N ALA A 62 -14.63 -4.95 0.62
CA ALA A 62 -13.62 -3.92 0.40
C ALA A 62 -14.19 -2.53 0.68
N VAL A 63 -13.56 -1.77 1.59
CA VAL A 63 -13.97 -0.39 1.93
C VAL A 63 -12.99 0.59 1.33
N GLU A 64 -13.45 1.38 0.35
CA GLU A 64 -12.65 2.34 -0.39
C GLU A 64 -13.25 3.75 -0.30
N LEU A 65 -12.38 4.73 0.03
CA LEU A 65 -12.79 6.14 0.11
C LEU A 65 -13.07 6.75 -1.26
N GLY A 66 -12.26 6.39 -2.25
CA GLY A 66 -12.29 6.95 -3.61
C GLY A 66 -13.30 6.26 -4.51
N ALA A 67 -14.42 6.87 -4.82
CA ALA A 67 -15.46 6.26 -5.66
C ALA A 67 -14.96 5.82 -7.05
N SER A 68 -14.02 6.55 -7.67
CA SER A 68 -13.43 6.17 -8.97
C SER A 68 -12.55 4.92 -8.86
N LEU A 69 -11.75 4.79 -7.79
CA LEU A 69 -10.97 3.58 -7.50
C LEU A 69 -11.88 2.39 -7.23
N ALA A 70 -12.92 2.59 -6.41
CA ALA A 70 -13.93 1.58 -6.10
C ALA A 70 -14.66 1.07 -7.35
N ASN A 71 -14.97 1.94 -8.31
CA ASN A 71 -15.59 1.56 -9.59
C ASN A 71 -14.67 0.67 -10.43
N VAL A 72 -13.38 0.98 -10.51
CA VAL A 72 -12.39 0.12 -11.20
C VAL A 72 -12.30 -1.24 -10.51
N LEU A 73 -12.18 -1.24 -9.17
CA LEU A 73 -12.16 -2.47 -8.37
C LEU A 73 -13.38 -3.34 -8.64
N GLN A 74 -14.59 -2.77 -8.55
CA GLN A 74 -15.86 -3.50 -8.78
C GLN A 74 -15.95 -4.06 -10.20
N GLY A 75 -15.46 -3.32 -11.20
CA GLY A 75 -15.41 -3.79 -12.59
C GLY A 75 -14.47 -4.99 -12.78
N LYS A 76 -13.34 -5.01 -12.08
CA LYS A 76 -12.35 -6.10 -12.14
C LYS A 76 -12.79 -7.34 -11.36
N PHE A 77 -13.44 -7.15 -10.22
CA PHE A 77 -13.81 -8.21 -9.29
C PHE A 77 -15.30 -8.14 -8.92
N PRO A 78 -16.22 -8.54 -9.82
CA PRO A 78 -17.67 -8.41 -9.59
C PRO A 78 -18.19 -9.18 -8.37
N ALA A 79 -17.44 -10.19 -7.89
CA ALA A 79 -17.79 -10.99 -6.71
C ALA A 79 -17.37 -10.34 -5.38
N VAL A 80 -16.56 -9.27 -5.41
CA VAL A 80 -16.16 -8.51 -4.23
C VAL A 80 -17.28 -7.56 -3.84
N GLU A 81 -17.62 -7.52 -2.56
CA GLU A 81 -18.52 -6.52 -2.02
C GLU A 81 -17.75 -5.21 -1.80
N VAL A 82 -18.05 -4.19 -2.62
CA VAL A 82 -17.35 -2.89 -2.54
C VAL A 82 -18.22 -1.86 -1.85
N VAL A 83 -17.70 -1.28 -0.75
CA VAL A 83 -18.34 -0.21 0.02
C VAL A 83 -17.56 1.08 -0.19
N VAL A 84 -18.22 2.11 -0.74
CA VAL A 84 -17.62 3.45 -0.88
C VAL A 84 -17.86 4.22 0.42
N ALA A 85 -16.83 4.29 1.28
CA ALA A 85 -16.93 4.95 2.58
C ALA A 85 -15.55 5.35 3.12
N ASP A 86 -15.53 6.34 4.04
CA ASP A 86 -14.37 6.60 4.89
C ASP A 86 -14.37 5.62 6.06
N PHE A 87 -13.39 4.72 6.12
CA PHE A 87 -13.30 3.71 7.18
C PHE A 87 -13.27 4.33 8.59
N ASP A 88 -12.72 5.53 8.76
CA ASP A 88 -12.65 6.17 10.07
C ASP A 88 -14.04 6.54 10.64
N THR A 89 -15.04 6.73 9.76
CA THR A 89 -16.42 7.10 10.14
C THR A 89 -17.49 6.11 9.69
N TRP A 90 -17.11 5.08 8.92
CA TRP A 90 -18.04 4.06 8.45
C TRP A 90 -18.71 3.34 9.63
N GLU A 91 -20.04 3.12 9.54
CA GLU A 91 -20.76 2.30 10.51
C GLU A 91 -20.30 0.84 10.39
N LEU A 92 -19.59 0.36 11.42
CA LEU A 92 -18.99 -0.95 11.39
C LEU A 92 -20.04 -2.06 11.39
N PRO A 93 -19.90 -3.09 10.54
CA PRO A 93 -20.75 -4.29 10.62
C PRO A 93 -20.42 -5.09 11.88
N PRO A 94 -21.27 -6.07 12.25
CA PRO A 94 -20.97 -6.98 13.35
C PRO A 94 -19.63 -7.70 13.17
N ALA A 95 -18.98 -8.03 14.29
CA ALA A 95 -17.72 -8.77 14.32
C ALA A 95 -17.87 -10.17 13.71
N ASP A 96 -17.43 -10.33 12.44
CA ASP A 96 -17.62 -11.57 11.68
C ASP A 96 -16.49 -11.83 10.67
N PHE A 97 -15.45 -10.97 10.63
CA PHE A 97 -14.33 -11.16 9.73
C PHE A 97 -13.24 -12.03 10.36
N ASP A 98 -12.72 -12.97 9.57
CA ASP A 98 -11.56 -13.78 9.93
C ASP A 98 -10.28 -12.98 9.86
N LEU A 99 -10.24 -12.01 8.93
CA LEU A 99 -9.06 -11.22 8.62
C LEU A 99 -9.47 -9.80 8.22
N VAL A 100 -8.76 -8.82 8.77
CA VAL A 100 -8.73 -7.45 8.25
C VAL A 100 -7.40 -7.23 7.57
N VAL A 101 -7.39 -6.76 6.33
CA VAL A 101 -6.18 -6.43 5.56
C VAL A 101 -6.17 -4.95 5.22
N SER A 102 -5.03 -4.29 5.41
CA SER A 102 -4.79 -2.96 4.86
C SER A 102 -3.40 -2.92 4.22
N ALA A 103 -3.37 -2.84 2.88
CA ALA A 103 -2.14 -2.88 2.12
C ALA A 103 -1.79 -1.47 1.58
N THR A 104 -0.73 -0.88 2.14
CA THR A 104 -0.22 0.47 1.81
C THR A 104 -1.28 1.58 2.01
N ALA A 105 -2.28 1.34 2.85
CA ALA A 105 -3.36 2.29 3.14
C ALA A 105 -3.51 2.62 4.64
N PHE A 106 -3.04 1.77 5.55
CA PHE A 106 -3.23 1.89 6.99
C PHE A 106 -2.72 3.21 7.59
N HIS A 107 -1.67 3.79 7.03
CA HIS A 107 -1.10 5.06 7.47
C HIS A 107 -1.99 6.28 7.18
N TRP A 108 -3.01 6.12 6.34
CA TRP A 108 -4.00 7.17 6.06
C TRP A 108 -5.14 7.23 7.07
N LEU A 109 -5.33 6.18 7.88
CA LEU A 109 -6.38 6.09 8.88
C LEU A 109 -6.00 6.87 10.14
N ASP A 110 -7.00 7.27 10.93
CA ASP A 110 -6.80 7.94 12.20
C ASP A 110 -5.99 7.05 13.16
N PRO A 111 -4.75 7.43 13.52
CA PRO A 111 -3.90 6.62 14.38
C PRO A 111 -4.49 6.35 15.77
N ALA A 112 -5.43 7.20 16.25
CA ALA A 112 -6.03 7.03 17.56
C ALA A 112 -7.09 5.91 17.59
N THR A 113 -7.73 5.61 16.46
CA THR A 113 -8.89 4.71 16.42
C THR A 113 -8.73 3.54 15.46
N ARG A 114 -7.83 3.61 14.49
CA ARG A 114 -7.73 2.64 13.38
C ARG A 114 -7.58 1.19 13.84
N VAL A 115 -6.77 0.92 14.88
CA VAL A 115 -6.55 -0.45 15.37
C VAL A 115 -7.79 -0.97 16.08
N GLN A 116 -8.40 -0.16 16.97
CA GLN A 116 -9.63 -0.52 17.65
C GLN A 116 -10.74 -0.85 16.64
N ARG A 117 -10.94 0.00 15.63
CA ARG A 117 -11.96 -0.21 14.61
C ARG A 117 -11.74 -1.49 13.81
N CYS A 118 -10.47 -1.86 13.53
CA CYS A 118 -10.16 -3.14 12.91
C CYS A 118 -10.50 -4.32 13.83
N VAL A 119 -10.19 -4.21 15.11
CA VAL A 119 -10.49 -5.26 16.11
C VAL A 119 -12.00 -5.43 16.32
N ASP A 120 -12.76 -4.33 16.30
CA ASP A 120 -14.22 -4.34 16.51
C ASP A 120 -14.99 -5.14 15.43
N VAL A 121 -14.43 -5.33 14.25
CA VAL A 121 -15.05 -6.12 13.17
C VAL A 121 -14.50 -7.55 13.07
N LEU A 122 -13.42 -7.86 13.78
CA LEU A 122 -12.84 -9.20 13.82
C LEU A 122 -13.65 -10.12 14.71
N ARG A 123 -13.91 -11.35 14.24
CA ARG A 123 -14.40 -12.41 15.12
C ARG A 123 -13.35 -12.79 16.17
N PRO A 124 -13.74 -13.48 17.27
CA PRO A 124 -12.80 -14.02 18.22
C PRO A 124 -11.69 -14.84 17.55
N GLY A 125 -10.42 -14.48 17.80
CA GLY A 125 -9.25 -15.12 17.19
C GLY A 125 -9.01 -14.71 15.72
N GLY A 126 -9.71 -13.71 15.20
CA GLY A 126 -9.43 -13.13 13.89
C GLY A 126 -8.12 -12.33 13.88
N ALA A 127 -7.62 -12.01 12.70
CA ALA A 127 -6.31 -11.37 12.52
C ALA A 127 -6.41 -9.99 11.87
N LEU A 128 -5.53 -9.05 12.27
CA LEU A 128 -5.25 -7.83 11.53
C LEU A 128 -3.91 -7.98 10.82
N ALA A 129 -3.91 -7.79 9.50
CA ALA A 129 -2.71 -7.79 8.65
C ALA A 129 -2.50 -6.39 8.02
N VAL A 130 -1.39 -5.76 8.35
CA VAL A 130 -0.98 -4.49 7.75
C VAL A 130 0.22 -4.72 6.86
N VAL A 131 0.11 -4.30 5.60
CA VAL A 131 1.21 -4.37 4.63
C VAL A 131 1.71 -2.96 4.35
N SER A 132 2.99 -2.73 4.59
CA SER A 132 3.70 -1.51 4.22
C SER A 132 4.63 -1.77 3.04
N THR A 133 4.76 -0.79 2.15
CA THR A 133 5.66 -0.86 1.00
C THR A 133 6.67 0.27 1.09
N HIS A 134 7.94 -0.08 1.07
CA HIS A 134 9.06 0.86 1.15
C HIS A 134 9.92 0.77 -0.10
N HIS A 135 10.41 1.91 -0.57
CA HIS A 135 11.49 1.96 -1.53
C HIS A 135 12.79 1.90 -0.74
N VAL A 136 13.62 0.90 -1.01
CA VAL A 136 14.85 0.63 -0.26
C VAL A 136 16.07 0.60 -1.19
N ALA A 137 17.27 0.71 -0.62
CA ALA A 137 18.53 0.66 -1.35
C ALA A 137 18.66 -0.65 -2.15
N GLY A 138 19.23 -0.57 -3.34
CA GLY A 138 19.38 -1.65 -4.30
C GLY A 138 18.77 -1.32 -5.66
N GLY A 139 18.86 -2.28 -6.58
CA GLY A 139 18.49 -2.05 -7.98
C GLY A 139 19.44 -1.05 -8.65
N SER A 140 18.88 -0.05 -9.33
CA SER A 140 19.65 1.01 -10.00
C SER A 140 20.12 2.09 -9.02
N GLU A 141 20.94 1.74 -8.03
CA GLU A 141 21.33 2.62 -6.91
C GLU A 141 21.88 3.98 -7.38
N GLN A 142 22.79 3.99 -8.37
CA GLN A 142 23.38 5.22 -8.86
C GLN A 142 22.33 6.17 -9.45
N PHE A 143 21.36 5.62 -10.20
CA PHE A 143 20.24 6.42 -10.70
C PHE A 143 19.46 7.10 -9.55
N PHE A 144 19.22 6.40 -8.44
CA PHE A 144 18.49 6.98 -7.29
C PHE A 144 19.31 8.03 -6.53
N VAL A 145 20.62 8.04 -6.66
CA VAL A 145 21.49 9.14 -6.21
C VAL A 145 21.37 10.32 -7.17
N ASP A 146 21.55 10.08 -8.46
CA ASP A 146 21.62 11.13 -9.48
C ASP A 146 20.28 11.87 -9.64
N VAL A 147 19.17 11.15 -9.53
CA VAL A 147 17.81 11.70 -9.67
C VAL A 147 17.47 12.74 -8.61
N GLN A 148 18.18 12.75 -7.48
CA GLN A 148 17.97 13.76 -6.44
C GLN A 148 18.20 15.18 -6.98
N SER A 149 19.12 15.36 -7.90
CA SER A 149 19.36 16.66 -8.55
C SER A 149 18.14 17.18 -9.32
N CYS A 150 17.29 16.28 -9.87
CA CYS A 150 16.05 16.66 -10.50
C CYS A 150 15.01 17.12 -9.45
N TYR A 151 14.88 16.40 -8.33
CA TYR A 151 14.00 16.80 -7.25
C TYR A 151 14.41 18.14 -6.63
N ASP A 152 15.68 18.35 -6.35
CA ASP A 152 16.22 19.62 -5.79
C ASP A 152 15.89 20.80 -6.70
N ARG A 153 15.84 20.60 -8.01
CA ARG A 153 15.53 21.65 -8.99
C ARG A 153 14.06 21.97 -9.12
N PHE A 154 13.18 20.97 -9.00
CA PHE A 154 11.77 21.09 -9.36
C PHE A 154 10.80 20.93 -8.18
N THR A 155 11.27 20.54 -7.01
CA THR A 155 10.43 20.42 -5.79
C THR A 155 11.00 21.26 -4.66
N ASP A 156 10.15 21.55 -3.68
CA ASP A 156 10.58 22.26 -2.46
C ASP A 156 11.06 21.28 -1.37
N ASP A 157 10.86 19.98 -1.61
CA ASP A 157 11.31 18.91 -0.74
C ASP A 157 12.75 18.53 -1.11
N ALA A 158 13.72 19.13 -0.40
CA ALA A 158 15.11 18.68 -0.50
C ALA A 158 15.18 17.20 -0.13
N ALA A 159 15.71 16.38 -1.03
CA ALA A 159 15.91 14.96 -0.79
C ALA A 159 16.82 14.77 0.43
N LYS A 160 16.28 14.23 1.49
CA LYS A 160 16.99 14.01 2.75
C LYS A 160 17.62 12.61 2.75
N GLY A 161 18.84 12.51 2.24
CA GLY A 161 19.63 11.28 2.32
C GLY A 161 19.33 10.24 1.25
N GLY A 162 20.12 9.17 1.22
CA GLY A 162 19.92 8.02 0.35
C GLY A 162 18.75 7.14 0.78
N LEU A 163 18.42 6.17 -0.06
CA LEU A 163 17.41 5.16 0.29
C LEU A 163 17.90 4.32 1.49
N PRO A 164 17.04 3.99 2.47
CA PRO A 164 17.41 3.13 3.57
C PRO A 164 17.73 1.72 3.07
N ALA A 165 18.66 1.02 3.72
CA ALA A 165 18.79 -0.40 3.49
C ALA A 165 17.50 -1.12 3.96
N ALA A 166 17.20 -2.27 3.34
CA ALA A 166 15.99 -3.01 3.74
C ALA A 166 15.99 -3.29 5.25
N ASP A 167 17.13 -3.65 5.82
CA ASP A 167 17.26 -4.00 7.25
C ASP A 167 17.16 -2.79 8.20
N ASP A 168 17.33 -1.58 7.69
CA ASP A 168 17.19 -0.34 8.48
C ASP A 168 15.72 0.10 8.64
N VAL A 169 14.79 -0.49 7.86
CA VAL A 169 13.36 -0.19 7.98
C VAL A 169 12.81 -0.85 9.26
N PRO A 170 12.14 -0.11 10.17
CA PRO A 170 11.57 -0.66 11.39
C PRO A 170 10.61 -1.84 11.13
N ASN A 171 10.59 -2.84 12.02
CA ASN A 171 9.75 -4.04 11.83
C ASN A 171 8.25 -3.77 11.99
N ASP A 172 7.87 -2.80 12.79
CA ASP A 172 6.45 -2.48 13.06
C ASP A 172 6.12 -1.01 12.74
N PRO A 173 6.10 -0.61 11.45
CA PRO A 173 5.78 0.76 11.08
C PRO A 173 4.32 1.13 11.40
N ALA A 174 3.46 0.15 11.64
CA ALA A 174 2.06 0.34 12.02
C ALA A 174 1.85 0.50 13.54
N GLY A 175 2.85 0.14 14.36
CA GLY A 175 2.79 0.20 15.81
C GLY A 175 1.84 -0.82 16.45
N LEU A 176 1.59 -1.96 15.80
CA LEU A 176 0.60 -2.94 16.27
C LEU A 176 1.01 -3.61 17.58
N ALA A 177 2.32 -3.87 17.76
CA ALA A 177 2.83 -4.58 18.94
C ALA A 177 2.58 -3.80 20.25
N GLU A 178 2.49 -2.47 20.18
CA GLU A 178 2.35 -1.61 21.36
C GLU A 178 0.89 -1.33 21.74
N THR A 179 -0.07 -1.78 20.93
CA THR A 179 -1.49 -1.43 21.11
C THR A 179 -2.19 -2.21 22.22
N GLY A 180 -1.65 -3.37 22.63
CA GLY A 180 -2.25 -4.27 23.62
C GLY A 180 -3.44 -5.09 23.10
N PHE A 181 -3.86 -4.95 21.84
CA PHE A 181 -4.97 -5.69 21.24
C PHE A 181 -4.61 -7.10 20.77
N PHE A 182 -3.31 -7.39 20.64
CA PHE A 182 -2.80 -8.64 20.07
C PHE A 182 -1.92 -9.38 21.07
N GLY A 183 -2.04 -10.70 21.14
CA GLY A 183 -1.20 -11.55 22.01
C GLY A 183 0.26 -11.60 21.53
N SER A 184 0.44 -11.56 20.21
CA SER A 184 1.74 -11.43 19.55
C SER A 184 1.52 -10.78 18.18
N VAL A 185 2.52 -10.05 17.71
CA VAL A 185 2.56 -9.53 16.35
C VAL A 185 3.74 -10.16 15.64
N GLU A 186 3.47 -10.80 14.51
CA GLU A 186 4.50 -11.40 13.67
C GLU A 186 4.86 -10.45 12.52
N PHE A 187 6.13 -10.47 12.14
CA PHE A 187 6.66 -9.64 11.06
C PHE A 187 7.29 -10.50 9.98
N ARG A 188 6.98 -10.19 8.72
CA ARG A 188 7.58 -10.82 7.55
C ARG A 188 8.05 -9.73 6.59
N ARG A 189 9.10 -10.03 5.84
CA ARG A 189 9.76 -9.09 4.93
C ARG A 189 9.96 -9.76 3.58
N TYR A 190 9.53 -9.08 2.52
CA TYR A 190 9.64 -9.56 1.15
C TYR A 190 10.32 -8.48 0.31
N VAL A 191 11.55 -8.73 -0.10
CA VAL A 191 12.32 -7.83 -0.97
C VAL A 191 12.16 -8.29 -2.40
N ARG A 192 11.85 -7.37 -3.30
CA ARG A 192 11.76 -7.64 -4.74
C ARG A 192 12.23 -6.46 -5.56
N ASP A 193 12.79 -6.76 -6.72
CA ASP A 193 13.15 -5.80 -7.73
C ASP A 193 12.06 -5.75 -8.80
N VAL A 194 11.77 -4.54 -9.29
CA VAL A 194 10.83 -4.30 -10.39
C VAL A 194 11.51 -3.38 -11.38
N ASP A 195 11.57 -3.82 -12.62
CA ASP A 195 12.12 -3.05 -13.73
C ASP A 195 11.03 -2.20 -14.37
N TYR A 196 11.40 -0.97 -14.71
CA TYR A 196 10.55 -0.01 -15.39
C TYR A 196 11.32 0.56 -16.57
N SER A 197 10.73 0.57 -17.75
CA SER A 197 11.17 1.43 -18.85
C SER A 197 10.99 2.91 -18.47
N THR A 198 11.59 3.83 -19.23
CA THR A 198 11.43 5.27 -19.02
C THR A 198 9.95 5.66 -18.94
N ALA A 199 9.13 5.18 -19.88
CA ALA A 199 7.71 5.51 -19.92
C ALA A 199 6.96 4.97 -18.69
N GLU A 200 7.15 3.70 -18.32
CA GLU A 200 6.51 3.08 -17.16
C GLU A 200 6.92 3.76 -15.85
N TYR A 201 8.19 4.16 -15.74
CA TYR A 201 8.66 4.85 -14.55
C TYR A 201 8.02 6.23 -14.39
N LEU A 202 7.92 7.02 -15.47
CA LEU A 202 7.24 8.31 -15.45
C LEU A 202 5.73 8.17 -15.18
N GLU A 203 5.07 7.15 -15.75
CA GLU A 203 3.68 6.83 -15.44
C GLU A 203 3.51 6.46 -13.95
N LEU A 204 4.41 5.63 -13.38
CA LEU A 204 4.40 5.32 -11.95
C LEU A 204 4.50 6.59 -11.10
N LEU A 205 5.45 7.48 -11.41
CA LEU A 205 5.64 8.74 -10.69
C LEU A 205 4.40 9.64 -10.79
N SER A 206 3.71 9.66 -11.93
CA SER A 206 2.49 10.44 -12.13
C SER A 206 1.31 9.95 -11.28
N SER A 207 1.37 8.72 -10.76
CA SER A 207 0.39 8.16 -9.83
C SER A 207 0.62 8.58 -8.36
N TYR A 208 1.75 9.24 -8.03
CA TYR A 208 2.06 9.66 -6.67
C TYR A 208 1.40 11.00 -6.34
N SER A 209 0.74 11.07 -5.18
CA SER A 209 0.05 12.29 -4.72
C SER A 209 0.97 13.51 -4.62
N GLY A 210 2.22 13.34 -4.19
CA GLY A 210 3.21 14.41 -4.11
C GLY A 210 3.56 15.00 -5.48
N HIS A 211 3.68 14.17 -6.52
CA HIS A 211 3.93 14.64 -7.89
C HIS A 211 2.71 15.33 -8.51
N ARG A 212 1.50 14.84 -8.18
CA ARG A 212 0.24 15.47 -8.63
C ARG A 212 0.02 16.85 -8.01
N ALA A 213 0.53 17.07 -6.81
CA ALA A 213 0.44 18.36 -6.12
C ALA A 213 1.37 19.44 -6.72
N LEU A 214 2.33 19.07 -7.57
CA LEU A 214 3.19 20.03 -8.26
C LEU A 214 2.41 20.81 -9.33
N THR A 215 2.83 22.06 -9.58
CA THR A 215 2.34 22.79 -10.75
C THR A 215 2.75 22.07 -12.04
N THR A 216 1.99 22.28 -13.12
CA THR A 216 2.24 21.63 -14.42
C THR A 216 3.69 21.85 -14.88
N ASP A 217 4.18 23.10 -14.87
CA ASP A 217 5.53 23.42 -15.32
C ASP A 217 6.62 22.72 -14.49
N ARG A 218 6.45 22.66 -13.16
CA ARG A 218 7.40 21.96 -12.28
C ARG A 218 7.39 20.46 -12.51
N ARG A 219 6.20 19.88 -12.65
CA ARG A 219 6.02 18.45 -12.91
C ARG A 219 6.60 18.04 -14.24
N ASP A 220 6.32 18.80 -15.29
CA ASP A 220 6.80 18.51 -16.65
C ASP A 220 8.33 18.62 -16.71
N GLY A 221 8.93 19.66 -16.10
CA GLY A 221 10.37 19.79 -15.99
C GLY A 221 11.01 18.68 -15.17
N LEU A 222 10.36 18.25 -14.08
CA LEU A 222 10.82 17.10 -13.27
C LEU A 222 10.82 15.82 -14.10
N TYR A 223 9.76 15.55 -14.87
CA TYR A 223 9.65 14.34 -15.67
C TYR A 223 10.61 14.32 -16.86
N GLU A 224 10.84 15.45 -17.51
CA GLU A 224 11.88 15.58 -18.54
C GLU A 224 13.28 15.29 -17.98
N CYS A 225 13.59 15.85 -16.82
CA CYS A 225 14.87 15.61 -16.13
C CYS A 225 15.03 14.13 -15.76
N ILE A 226 14.03 13.52 -15.12
CA ILE A 226 14.07 12.11 -14.71
C ILE A 226 14.15 11.19 -15.92
N GLY A 227 13.32 11.43 -16.95
CA GLY A 227 13.32 10.64 -18.19
C GLY A 227 14.67 10.64 -18.87
N GLY A 228 15.31 11.83 -18.98
CA GLY A 228 16.67 11.94 -19.52
C GLY A 228 17.71 11.14 -18.75
N LEU A 229 17.60 11.05 -17.42
CA LEU A 229 18.49 10.22 -16.60
C LEU A 229 18.24 8.72 -16.81
N VAL A 230 16.99 8.28 -16.92
CA VAL A 230 16.65 6.88 -17.20
C VAL A 230 17.18 6.48 -18.58
N ASP A 231 16.98 7.33 -19.61
CA ASP A 231 17.46 7.08 -20.97
C ASP A 231 18.99 7.02 -21.02
N ALA A 232 19.68 7.90 -20.30
CA ALA A 232 21.14 7.90 -20.18
C ALA A 232 21.67 6.65 -19.45
N ALA A 233 20.87 6.06 -18.55
CA ALA A 233 21.18 4.82 -17.83
C ALA A 233 20.84 3.55 -18.64
N GLY A 234 20.41 3.67 -19.91
CA GLY A 234 20.11 2.53 -20.78
C GLY A 234 18.61 2.30 -21.02
N GLY A 235 17.74 3.26 -20.67
CA GLY A 235 16.31 3.24 -20.96
C GLY A 235 15.48 2.42 -19.98
N SER A 236 16.05 1.97 -18.87
CA SER A 236 15.33 1.27 -17.81
C SER A 236 15.90 1.55 -16.42
N VAL A 237 15.05 1.44 -15.40
CA VAL A 237 15.43 1.57 -14.00
C VAL A 237 14.83 0.42 -13.18
N THR A 238 15.67 -0.22 -12.36
CA THR A 238 15.26 -1.25 -11.41
C THR A 238 15.01 -0.62 -10.05
N LYS A 239 13.77 -0.70 -9.56
CA LYS A 239 13.39 -0.20 -8.25
C LYS A 239 13.23 -1.36 -7.27
N ARG A 240 13.93 -1.27 -6.14
CA ARG A 240 13.82 -2.28 -5.08
C ARG A 240 12.75 -1.91 -4.07
N TYR A 241 11.81 -2.82 -3.87
CA TYR A 241 10.75 -2.69 -2.88
C TYR A 241 10.95 -3.67 -1.73
N LEU A 242 10.73 -3.19 -0.52
CA LEU A 242 10.46 -4.00 0.65
C LEU A 242 8.96 -3.97 0.92
N ASN A 243 8.26 -5.10 0.78
CA ASN A 243 6.93 -5.28 1.31
C ASN A 243 7.05 -5.90 2.71
N GLN A 244 6.52 -5.22 3.71
CA GLN A 244 6.59 -5.64 5.10
C GLN A 244 5.19 -5.94 5.60
N LEU A 245 5.00 -7.16 6.11
CA LEU A 245 3.75 -7.61 6.72
C LEU A 245 3.91 -7.58 8.24
N SER A 246 3.00 -6.88 8.91
CA SER A 246 2.75 -6.96 10.35
C SER A 246 1.40 -7.66 10.55
N VAL A 247 1.36 -8.78 11.27
CA VAL A 247 0.12 -9.50 11.52
C VAL A 247 -0.03 -9.86 12.99
N GLY A 248 -1.19 -9.52 13.57
CA GLY A 248 -1.53 -9.80 14.95
C GLY A 248 -2.86 -10.55 15.06
N ILE A 249 -2.90 -11.60 15.92
CA ILE A 249 -4.14 -12.31 16.26
C ILE A 249 -4.81 -11.56 17.41
N SER A 250 -6.06 -11.17 17.22
CA SER A 250 -6.83 -10.41 18.19
C SER A 250 -7.11 -11.22 19.46
N LEU A 251 -6.92 -10.57 20.61
CA LEU A 251 -7.24 -11.12 21.95
C LEU A 251 -8.72 -10.91 22.32
N ASN A 252 -9.54 -10.26 21.48
CA ASN A 252 -10.93 -9.88 21.72
C ASN A 252 -11.16 -8.84 22.84
N GLN A 253 -10.20 -8.61 23.70
CA GLN A 253 -10.13 -7.51 24.68
C GLN A 253 -8.67 -7.11 24.86
N PRO A 254 -8.36 -5.81 24.99
CA PRO A 254 -7.00 -5.38 25.27
C PRO A 254 -6.49 -6.00 26.58
N LEU A 255 -5.21 -6.34 26.63
CA LEU A 255 -4.54 -6.72 27.86
C LEU A 255 -4.63 -5.52 28.82
N ALA A 256 -5.15 -5.77 30.03
CA ALA A 256 -5.30 -4.78 31.08
C ALA A 256 -3.96 -4.25 31.60
#